data_e878087150b7e8c51277914229eb886f
#
_entry.id   e878087150b7e8c51277914229eb886f
#
_cell.length_a   1.000
_cell.length_b   1.000
_cell.length_c   1.000
_cell.angle_alpha   90.00
_cell.angle_beta   90.00
_cell.angle_gamma   90.00
#
_symmetry.space_group_name_H-M   'P 1'
#
loop_
_entity.id
_entity.type
_entity.pdbx_description
1 polymer ?
#
loop_
_entity_poly.entity_id
_entity_poly.type
_entity_poly.pdbx_seq_one_letter_code
_entity_poly.pdbx_strand_id
1 'polypeptide(L)'
;MLLELNYDFDIAALLIEIILLFFYYQRRTVPSMQTRIFSLIVYILTTCSILEIASSYCDLYLVDKVPIWIRWLIECTYFSCVNSFSVLYAVYCFLLLDLKKKYSYKKYNFLQVFLIVPYACCLLIIWLAPVLNDVYPMGFSIVKGVGYVRNHNIWFLIPYIISSFYLIITFLILIIHRKEVSKTTKYLLSF
;
A
#
# COMPACT_ATOMS: atom_id res chain seq x y z
N MET A 1 7.49 -7.56 25.85
CA MET A 1 6.15 -8.20 25.92
C MET A 1 5.13 -7.68 24.94
N LEU A 2 5.11 -6.41 24.56
CA LEU A 2 4.19 -5.87 23.52
C LEU A 2 4.65 -6.08 22.06
N LEU A 3 5.93 -6.34 21.82
CA LEU A 3 6.48 -6.59 20.48
C LEU A 3 6.24 -8.03 19.97
N GLU A 4 6.07 -9.01 20.88
CA GLU A 4 5.77 -10.40 20.50
C GLU A 4 4.35 -10.57 19.92
N LEU A 5 3.41 -9.72 20.30
CA LEU A 5 2.01 -9.80 19.84
C LEU A 5 1.81 -9.42 18.35
N ASN A 6 2.69 -8.63 17.77
CA ASN A 6 2.55 -8.22 16.37
C ASN A 6 2.96 -9.31 15.38
N TYR A 7 3.92 -10.16 15.74
CA TYR A 7 4.41 -11.22 14.84
C TYR A 7 3.35 -12.25 14.43
N ASP A 8 2.49 -12.64 15.37
CA ASP A 8 1.46 -13.64 15.11
C ASP A 8 0.41 -13.13 14.11
N PHE A 9 0.08 -11.83 14.19
CA PHE A 9 -0.83 -11.19 13.24
C PHE A 9 -0.22 -11.09 11.84
N ASP A 10 1.05 -10.72 11.72
CA ASP A 10 1.75 -10.57 10.44
C ASP A 10 1.92 -11.92 9.75
N ILE A 11 2.24 -12.97 10.50
CA ILE A 11 2.31 -14.35 10.00
C ILE A 11 0.92 -14.83 9.56
N ALA A 12 -0.11 -14.58 10.34
CA ALA A 12 -1.48 -14.96 9.99
C ALA A 12 -1.96 -14.22 8.73
N ALA A 13 -1.68 -12.92 8.61
CA ALA A 13 -1.99 -12.13 7.41
C ALA A 13 -1.26 -12.70 6.19
N LEU A 14 0.03 -12.96 6.28
CA LEU A 14 0.84 -13.55 5.21
C LEU A 14 0.29 -14.91 4.76
N LEU A 15 -0.11 -15.78 5.68
CA LEU A 15 -0.72 -17.07 5.34
C LEU A 15 -2.03 -16.92 4.57
N ILE A 16 -2.90 -15.99 5.00
CA ILE A 16 -4.15 -15.68 4.30
C ILE A 16 -3.87 -15.16 2.88
N GLU A 17 -2.90 -14.28 2.71
CA GLU A 17 -2.51 -13.72 1.42
C GLU A 17 -1.94 -14.78 0.47
N ILE A 18 -1.12 -15.70 0.98
CA ILE A 18 -0.60 -16.84 0.20
C ILE A 18 -1.75 -17.75 -0.25
N ILE A 19 -2.71 -18.02 0.62
CA ILE A 19 -3.90 -18.81 0.28
C ILE A 19 -4.72 -18.10 -0.81
N LEU A 20 -4.92 -16.78 -0.69
CA LEU A 20 -5.61 -15.99 -1.71
C LEU A 20 -4.89 -16.03 -3.06
N LEU A 21 -3.55 -15.91 -3.08
CA LEU A 21 -2.75 -16.05 -4.29
C LEU A 21 -2.92 -17.44 -4.91
N PHE A 22 -2.86 -18.49 -4.11
CA PHE A 22 -3.04 -19.87 -4.57
C PHE A 22 -4.41 -20.07 -5.24
N PHE A 23 -5.50 -19.64 -4.61
CA PHE A 23 -6.85 -19.72 -5.19
C PHE A 23 -6.98 -18.85 -6.45
N TYR A 24 -6.34 -17.69 -6.47
CA TYR A 24 -6.33 -16.82 -7.65
C TYR A 24 -5.67 -17.51 -8.85
N TYR A 25 -4.53 -18.18 -8.65
CA TYR A 25 -3.83 -18.91 -9.72
C TYR A 25 -4.58 -20.15 -10.19
N GLN A 26 -5.29 -20.83 -9.31
CA GLN A 26 -6.10 -21.99 -9.69
C GLN A 26 -7.33 -21.62 -10.55
N ARG A 27 -7.89 -20.42 -10.36
CA ARG A 27 -8.98 -19.96 -11.21
C ARG A 27 -8.42 -19.53 -12.56
N ARG A 28 -8.80 -20.23 -13.64
CA ARG A 28 -8.59 -19.78 -15.01
C ARG A 28 -9.43 -18.53 -15.30
N THR A 29 -9.02 -17.37 -14.80
CA THR A 29 -9.72 -16.11 -14.99
C THR A 29 -9.39 -15.53 -16.36
N VAL A 30 -10.40 -15.02 -17.05
CA VAL A 30 -10.19 -14.23 -18.27
C VAL A 30 -9.31 -13.02 -17.92
N PRO A 31 -8.21 -12.77 -18.67
CA PRO A 31 -7.31 -11.67 -18.36
C PRO A 31 -7.96 -10.32 -18.63
N SER A 32 -8.65 -9.78 -17.64
CA SER A 32 -9.21 -8.42 -17.66
C SER A 32 -8.25 -7.46 -16.95
N MET A 33 -8.37 -6.16 -17.25
CA MET A 33 -7.57 -5.15 -16.54
C MET A 33 -7.88 -5.13 -15.04
N GLN A 34 -9.12 -5.35 -14.66
CA GLN A 34 -9.55 -5.48 -13.27
C GLN A 34 -8.85 -6.65 -12.56
N THR A 35 -8.79 -7.81 -13.23
CA THR A 35 -8.11 -9.00 -12.71
C THR A 35 -6.61 -8.76 -12.50
N ARG A 36 -5.96 -8.06 -13.44
CA ARG A 36 -4.53 -7.71 -13.33
C ARG A 36 -4.26 -6.77 -12.16
N ILE A 37 -5.09 -5.74 -11.95
CA ILE A 37 -4.92 -4.81 -10.84
C ILE A 37 -5.23 -5.49 -9.51
N PHE A 38 -6.25 -6.33 -9.43
CA PHE A 38 -6.51 -7.12 -8.23
C PHE A 38 -5.33 -8.02 -7.86
N SER A 39 -4.76 -8.72 -8.85
CA SER A 39 -3.55 -9.53 -8.66
C SER A 39 -2.38 -8.68 -8.14
N LEU A 40 -2.14 -7.50 -8.73
CA LEU A 40 -1.10 -6.58 -8.28
C LEU A 40 -1.32 -6.12 -6.84
N ILE A 41 -2.56 -5.84 -6.44
CA ILE A 41 -2.92 -5.50 -5.06
C ILE A 41 -2.52 -6.62 -4.11
N VAL A 42 -2.86 -7.88 -4.44
CA VAL A 42 -2.52 -9.02 -3.56
C VAL A 42 -1.02 -9.22 -3.47
N TYR A 43 -0.27 -9.09 -4.59
CA TYR A 43 1.19 -9.14 -4.57
C TYR A 43 1.82 -8.06 -3.69
N ILE A 44 1.31 -6.83 -3.77
CA ILE A 44 1.82 -5.72 -2.95
C ILE A 44 1.54 -5.98 -1.47
N LEU A 45 0.35 -6.47 -1.12
CA LEU A 45 0.03 -6.84 0.26
C LEU A 45 0.97 -7.92 0.78
N THR A 46 1.15 -9.02 0.03
CA THR A 46 2.10 -10.09 0.40
C THR A 46 3.53 -9.56 0.57
N THR A 47 3.95 -8.64 -0.30
CA THR A 47 5.26 -7.99 -0.18
C THR A 47 5.34 -7.13 1.09
N CYS A 48 4.27 -6.39 1.43
CA CYS A 48 4.19 -5.61 2.67
C CYS A 48 4.38 -6.51 3.89
N SER A 49 3.62 -7.60 3.99
CA SER A 49 3.68 -8.52 5.14
C SER A 49 5.08 -9.15 5.29
N ILE A 50 5.72 -9.53 4.18
CA ILE A 50 7.10 -10.04 4.20
C ILE A 50 8.09 -8.98 4.68
N LEU A 51 7.97 -7.74 4.18
CA LEU A 51 8.88 -6.65 4.57
C LEU A 51 8.68 -6.23 6.02
N GLU A 52 7.45 -6.25 6.53
CA GLU A 52 7.15 -5.95 7.94
C GLU A 52 7.77 -6.99 8.86
N ILE A 53 7.64 -8.27 8.56
CA ILE A 53 8.31 -9.36 9.29
C ILE A 53 9.82 -9.19 9.22
N ALA A 54 10.37 -8.89 8.02
CA ALA A 54 11.81 -8.70 7.85
C ALA A 54 12.34 -7.49 8.63
N SER A 55 11.61 -6.36 8.62
CA SER A 55 11.97 -5.16 9.38
C SER A 55 11.98 -5.45 10.88
N SER A 56 10.91 -6.03 11.40
CA SER A 56 10.78 -6.41 12.81
C SER A 56 11.87 -7.38 13.25
N TYR A 57 12.18 -8.38 12.40
CA TYR A 57 13.28 -9.30 12.67
C TYR A 57 14.64 -8.62 12.71
N CYS A 58 14.90 -7.68 11.79
CA CYS A 58 16.12 -6.88 11.79
C CYS A 58 16.25 -6.02 13.06
N ASP A 59 15.13 -5.47 13.54
CA ASP A 59 15.13 -4.63 14.74
C ASP A 59 15.30 -5.41 16.04
N LEU A 60 14.82 -6.63 16.11
CA LEU A 60 14.92 -7.45 17.32
C LEU A 60 16.24 -8.23 17.42
N TYR A 61 16.71 -8.80 16.31
CA TYR A 61 17.79 -9.80 16.35
C TYR A 61 19.06 -9.39 15.60
N LEU A 62 18.97 -8.41 14.71
CA LEU A 62 20.04 -8.07 13.76
C LEU A 62 20.41 -6.58 13.77
N VAL A 63 20.15 -5.86 14.86
CA VAL A 63 20.34 -4.39 14.96
C VAL A 63 21.70 -3.93 14.44
N ASP A 64 22.80 -4.61 14.84
CA ASP A 64 24.16 -4.24 14.45
C ASP A 64 24.78 -5.15 13.38
N LYS A 65 24.06 -6.20 12.94
CA LYS A 65 24.58 -7.18 11.99
C LYS A 65 24.24 -6.84 10.55
N VAL A 66 23.11 -6.18 10.32
CA VAL A 66 22.66 -5.80 8.98
C VAL A 66 23.15 -4.40 8.64
N PRO A 67 23.77 -4.20 7.46
CA PRO A 67 24.17 -2.88 6.99
C PRO A 67 22.99 -1.91 6.96
N ILE A 68 23.24 -0.65 7.37
CA ILE A 68 22.17 0.36 7.53
C ILE A 68 21.42 0.65 6.22
N TRP A 69 22.10 0.55 5.08
CA TRP A 69 21.48 0.77 3.76
C TRP A 69 20.46 -0.32 3.40
N ILE A 70 20.67 -1.57 3.85
CA ILE A 70 19.68 -2.66 3.64
C ILE A 70 18.43 -2.37 4.45
N ARG A 71 18.57 -1.91 5.68
CA ARG A 71 17.46 -1.54 6.55
C ARG A 71 16.65 -0.37 5.95
N TRP A 72 17.34 0.66 5.45
CA TRP A 72 16.70 1.74 4.71
C TRP A 72 15.92 1.23 3.49
N LEU A 73 16.48 0.28 2.75
CA LEU A 73 15.82 -0.31 1.60
C LEU A 73 14.53 -1.04 2.00
N ILE A 74 14.57 -1.83 3.08
CA ILE A 74 13.41 -2.55 3.61
C ILE A 74 12.31 -1.55 3.99
N GLU A 75 12.63 -0.53 4.79
CA GLU A 75 11.67 0.46 5.27
C GLU A 75 11.08 1.30 4.13
N CYS A 76 11.92 1.83 3.23
CA CYS A 76 11.44 2.62 2.10
C CYS A 76 10.54 1.79 1.17
N THR A 77 10.88 0.52 0.94
CA THR A 77 10.05 -0.37 0.12
C THR A 77 8.74 -0.69 0.84
N TYR A 78 8.76 -0.98 2.13
CA TYR A 78 7.56 -1.21 2.94
C TYR A 78 6.59 -0.04 2.86
N PHE A 79 7.04 1.18 3.17
CA PHE A 79 6.18 2.37 3.09
C PHE A 79 5.69 2.66 1.67
N SER A 80 6.52 2.38 0.66
CA SER A 80 6.10 2.51 -0.75
C SER A 80 4.98 1.51 -1.09
N CYS A 81 5.07 0.27 -0.62
CA CYS A 81 4.05 -0.75 -0.82
C CYS A 81 2.74 -0.38 -0.12
N VAL A 82 2.78 0.06 1.14
CA VAL A 82 1.58 0.49 1.89
C VAL A 82 0.85 1.63 1.15
N ASN A 83 1.59 2.64 0.66
CA ASN A 83 0.98 3.74 -0.08
C ASN A 83 0.48 3.31 -1.47
N SER A 84 1.21 2.42 -2.15
CA SER A 84 0.80 1.86 -3.45
C SER A 84 -0.51 1.09 -3.35
N PHE A 85 -0.72 0.33 -2.27
CA PHE A 85 -1.96 -0.38 -2.01
C PHE A 85 -3.17 0.57 -2.03
N SER A 86 -3.11 1.67 -1.30
CA SER A 86 -4.21 2.63 -1.21
C SER A 86 -4.59 3.24 -2.58
N VAL A 87 -3.57 3.58 -3.39
CA VAL A 87 -3.77 4.13 -4.74
C VAL A 87 -4.33 3.08 -5.69
N LEU A 88 -3.77 1.86 -5.69
CA LEU A 88 -4.24 0.77 -6.55
C LEU A 88 -5.66 0.35 -6.21
N TYR A 89 -6.02 0.38 -4.93
CA TYR A 89 -7.39 0.13 -4.51
C TYR A 89 -8.35 1.18 -5.06
N ALA A 90 -7.97 2.46 -5.03
CA ALA A 90 -8.74 3.54 -5.67
C ALA A 90 -8.89 3.32 -7.18
N VAL A 91 -7.80 3.00 -7.88
CA VAL A 91 -7.81 2.71 -9.32
C VAL A 91 -8.69 1.50 -9.63
N TYR A 92 -8.61 0.44 -8.83
CA TYR A 92 -9.46 -0.74 -8.97
C TYR A 92 -10.95 -0.40 -8.87
N CYS A 93 -11.34 0.38 -7.86
CA CYS A 93 -12.72 0.83 -7.72
C CYS A 93 -13.18 1.71 -8.88
N PHE A 94 -12.31 2.56 -9.44
CA PHE A 94 -12.61 3.37 -10.61
C PHE A 94 -12.87 2.53 -11.86
N LEU A 95 -12.11 1.47 -12.04
CA LEU A 95 -12.31 0.51 -13.13
C LEU A 95 -13.58 -0.34 -12.94
N LEU A 96 -13.84 -0.74 -11.71
CA LEU A 96 -15.05 -1.51 -11.38
C LEU A 96 -16.32 -0.72 -11.72
N LEU A 97 -16.32 0.59 -11.47
CA LEU A 97 -17.43 1.50 -11.74
C LEU A 97 -17.48 2.03 -13.18
N ASP A 98 -16.50 1.65 -14.02
CA ASP A 98 -16.36 2.12 -15.41
C ASP A 98 -16.45 3.66 -15.55
N LEU A 99 -15.81 4.37 -14.62
CA LEU A 99 -15.87 5.84 -14.51
C LEU A 99 -15.38 6.53 -15.78
N LYS A 100 -14.49 5.89 -16.55
CA LYS A 100 -14.02 6.40 -17.84
C LYS A 100 -15.17 6.65 -18.83
N LYS A 101 -16.18 5.79 -18.86
CA LYS A 101 -17.36 5.98 -19.73
C LYS A 101 -18.33 7.04 -19.21
N LYS A 102 -18.35 7.26 -17.88
CA LYS A 102 -19.30 8.17 -17.24
C LYS A 102 -18.85 9.61 -17.24
N TYR A 103 -17.55 9.85 -17.10
CA TYR A 103 -16.99 11.18 -17.02
C TYR A 103 -16.46 11.65 -18.38
N SER A 104 -16.63 12.97 -18.64
CA SER A 104 -15.96 13.63 -19.76
C SER A 104 -14.44 13.39 -19.68
N TYR A 105 -13.78 13.28 -20.84
CA TYR A 105 -12.34 13.06 -20.95
C TYR A 105 -11.50 14.03 -20.06
N LYS A 106 -11.86 15.33 -20.03
CA LYS A 106 -11.19 16.31 -19.18
C LYS A 106 -11.32 15.99 -17.68
N LYS A 107 -12.52 15.61 -17.22
CA LYS A 107 -12.76 15.26 -15.81
C LYS A 107 -12.04 13.99 -15.42
N TYR A 108 -12.02 13.01 -16.30
CA TYR A 108 -11.32 11.75 -16.05
C TYR A 108 -9.81 11.94 -15.95
N ASN A 109 -9.21 12.73 -16.89
CA ASN A 109 -7.78 13.04 -16.83
C ASN A 109 -7.43 13.85 -15.59
N PHE A 110 -8.25 14.84 -15.21
CA PHE A 110 -8.05 15.57 -13.96
C PHE A 110 -8.04 14.64 -12.74
N LEU A 111 -8.97 13.70 -12.69
CA LEU A 111 -9.02 12.71 -11.61
C LEU A 111 -7.76 11.83 -11.56
N GLN A 112 -7.25 11.40 -12.71
CA GLN A 112 -6.00 10.64 -12.78
C GLN A 112 -4.80 11.44 -12.26
N VAL A 113 -4.65 12.69 -12.69
CA VAL A 113 -3.56 13.58 -12.21
C VAL A 113 -3.69 13.79 -10.70
N PHE A 114 -4.91 14.02 -10.20
CA PHE A 114 -5.21 14.20 -8.79
C PHE A 114 -4.87 12.97 -7.93
N LEU A 115 -4.93 11.76 -8.49
CA LEU A 115 -4.49 10.55 -7.81
C LEU A 115 -2.97 10.36 -7.88
N ILE A 116 -2.35 10.64 -9.03
CA ILE A 116 -0.92 10.33 -9.25
C ILE A 116 -0.01 11.33 -8.52
N VAL A 117 -0.34 12.62 -8.53
CA VAL A 117 0.56 13.66 -8.00
C VAL A 117 0.82 13.52 -6.49
N PRO A 118 -0.20 13.40 -5.60
CA PRO A 118 0.06 13.21 -4.18
C PRO A 118 0.85 11.92 -3.88
N TYR A 119 0.57 10.85 -4.62
CA TYR A 119 1.30 9.60 -4.50
C TYR A 119 2.77 9.75 -4.87
N ALA A 120 3.07 10.39 -6.01
CA ALA A 120 4.44 10.65 -6.43
C ALA A 120 5.20 11.51 -5.41
N CYS A 121 4.57 12.56 -4.87
CA CYS A 121 5.14 13.37 -3.80
C CYS A 121 5.42 12.54 -2.54
N CYS A 122 4.51 11.64 -2.16
CA CYS A 122 4.69 10.74 -1.03
C CYS A 122 5.89 9.81 -1.23
N LEU A 123 6.02 9.20 -2.40
CA LEU A 123 7.18 8.36 -2.73
C LEU A 123 8.49 9.15 -2.67
N LEU A 124 8.51 10.38 -3.19
CA LEU A 124 9.70 11.23 -3.11
C LEU A 124 10.10 11.48 -1.66
N ILE A 125 9.17 11.77 -0.76
CA ILE A 125 9.44 11.99 0.67
C ILE A 125 10.02 10.71 1.30
N ILE A 126 9.43 9.54 1.03
CA ILE A 126 9.91 8.26 1.57
C ILE A 126 11.34 7.96 1.12
N TRP A 127 11.65 8.13 -0.17
CA TRP A 127 12.96 7.80 -0.72
C TRP A 127 14.03 8.88 -0.52
N LEU A 128 13.65 10.10 -0.17
CA LEU A 128 14.57 11.15 0.26
C LEU A 128 14.98 11.01 1.73
N ALA A 129 14.20 10.30 2.54
CA ALA A 129 14.48 10.12 3.96
C ALA A 129 15.90 9.58 4.25
N PRO A 130 16.44 8.54 3.55
CA PRO A 130 17.81 8.09 3.76
C PRO A 130 18.88 9.14 3.46
N VAL A 131 18.64 9.97 2.44
CA VAL A 131 19.62 10.98 1.96
C VAL A 131 19.65 12.19 2.87
N LEU A 132 18.51 12.59 3.41
CA LEU A 132 18.34 13.82 4.18
C LEU A 132 18.36 13.58 5.71
N ASN A 133 18.44 12.32 6.14
CA ASN A 133 18.31 11.96 7.55
C ASN A 133 19.23 12.72 8.50
N ASP A 134 20.48 12.98 8.08
CA ASP A 134 21.48 13.67 8.91
C ASP A 134 21.25 15.18 8.97
N VAL A 135 20.62 15.76 7.93
CA VAL A 135 20.34 17.20 7.83
C VAL A 135 18.95 17.53 8.34
N TYR A 136 17.98 16.72 7.93
CA TYR A 136 16.56 16.90 8.26
C TYR A 136 15.85 15.54 8.28
N PRO A 137 15.55 15.00 9.49
CA PRO A 137 14.93 13.69 9.61
C PRO A 137 13.49 13.71 9.05
N MET A 138 13.30 13.05 7.90
CA MET A 138 12.02 13.01 7.18
C MET A 138 11.25 11.73 7.51
N GLY A 139 10.34 11.81 8.49
CA GLY A 139 9.39 10.75 8.80
C GLY A 139 9.96 9.65 9.70
N PHE A 140 11.00 8.95 9.30
CA PHE A 140 11.67 7.92 10.07
C PHE A 140 13.18 7.96 9.85
N SER A 141 13.94 7.31 10.73
CA SER A 141 15.38 7.16 10.63
C SER A 141 15.83 5.78 11.11
N ILE A 142 16.97 5.34 10.59
CA ILE A 142 17.64 4.13 11.07
C ILE A 142 18.87 4.55 11.86
N VAL A 143 18.87 4.27 13.15
CA VAL A 143 19.97 4.64 14.07
C VAL A 143 20.77 3.40 14.40
N LYS A 144 22.12 3.52 14.26
CA LYS A 144 23.04 2.42 14.60
C LYS A 144 22.87 2.02 16.07
N GLY A 145 22.75 0.73 16.34
CA GLY A 145 22.56 0.19 17.68
C GLY A 145 21.14 0.30 18.26
N VAL A 146 20.24 1.05 17.61
CA VAL A 146 18.86 1.25 18.08
C VAL A 146 17.86 0.67 17.10
N GLY A 147 18.12 0.76 15.79
CA GLY A 147 17.25 0.29 14.75
C GLY A 147 16.33 1.38 14.19
N TYR A 148 15.11 1.01 13.83
CA TYR A 148 14.11 1.92 13.31
C TYR A 148 13.61 2.88 14.39
N VAL A 149 13.68 4.16 14.09
CA VAL A 149 13.22 5.24 14.97
C VAL A 149 12.20 6.12 14.22
N ARG A 150 11.02 6.23 14.82
CA ARG A 150 9.97 7.12 14.32
C ARG A 150 10.29 8.57 14.70
N ASN A 151 10.37 9.44 13.71
CA ASN A 151 10.51 10.87 13.94
C ASN A 151 9.14 11.49 14.19
N HIS A 152 8.94 12.09 15.37
CA HIS A 152 7.68 12.75 15.75
C HIS A 152 7.54 14.14 15.08
N ASN A 153 7.51 14.18 13.75
CA ASN A 153 7.34 15.38 12.96
C ASN A 153 6.23 15.21 11.91
N ILE A 154 5.85 16.31 11.25
CA ILE A 154 4.79 16.31 10.25
C ILE A 154 5.09 15.39 9.06
N TRP A 155 6.36 15.21 8.71
CA TRP A 155 6.78 14.37 7.58
C TRP A 155 6.43 12.91 7.78
N PHE A 156 6.45 12.43 9.03
CA PHE A 156 6.00 11.09 9.38
C PHE A 156 4.50 10.87 9.12
N LEU A 157 3.69 11.92 9.28
CA LEU A 157 2.24 11.82 9.09
C LEU A 157 1.83 11.86 7.61
N ILE A 158 2.64 12.42 6.71
CA ILE A 158 2.29 12.61 5.30
C ILE A 158 1.89 11.29 4.61
N PRO A 159 2.66 10.19 4.68
CA PRO A 159 2.26 8.92 4.08
C PRO A 159 0.90 8.41 4.58
N TYR A 160 0.63 8.54 5.87
CA TYR A 160 -0.64 8.11 6.47
C TYR A 160 -1.81 9.00 6.05
N ILE A 161 -1.60 10.31 6.00
CA ILE A 161 -2.62 11.27 5.53
C ILE A 161 -2.97 10.99 4.07
N ILE A 162 -1.97 10.77 3.22
CA ILE A 162 -2.18 10.48 1.80
C ILE A 162 -2.89 9.13 1.61
N SER A 163 -2.48 8.08 2.32
CA SER A 163 -3.17 6.78 2.27
C SER A 163 -4.62 6.90 2.74
N SER A 164 -4.87 7.58 3.85
CA SER A 164 -6.21 7.81 4.37
C SER A 164 -7.08 8.62 3.39
N PHE A 165 -6.51 9.61 2.74
CA PHE A 165 -7.18 10.40 1.71
C PHE A 165 -7.67 9.53 0.54
N TYR A 166 -6.85 8.62 0.03
CA TYR A 166 -7.27 7.69 -1.03
C TYR A 166 -8.37 6.76 -0.58
N LEU A 167 -8.30 6.23 0.65
CA LEU A 167 -9.35 5.37 1.20
C LEU A 167 -10.67 6.13 1.37
N ILE A 168 -10.63 7.35 1.88
CA ILE A 168 -11.83 8.19 2.04
C ILE A 168 -12.45 8.51 0.69
N ILE A 169 -11.66 8.96 -0.31
CA ILE A 169 -12.16 9.24 -1.66
C ILE A 169 -12.80 7.98 -2.26
N THR A 170 -12.13 6.84 -2.15
CA THR A 170 -12.65 5.58 -2.67
C THR A 170 -13.99 5.23 -2.03
N PHE A 171 -14.08 5.36 -0.72
CA PHE A 171 -15.30 5.11 0.04
C PHE A 171 -16.44 6.04 -0.36
N LEU A 172 -16.17 7.34 -0.51
CA LEU A 172 -17.15 8.32 -0.99
C LEU A 172 -17.67 7.98 -2.39
N ILE A 173 -16.78 7.61 -3.31
CA ILE A 173 -17.15 7.21 -4.67
C ILE A 173 -18.02 5.95 -4.66
N LEU A 174 -17.69 4.96 -3.84
CA LEU A 174 -18.49 3.75 -3.68
C LEU A 174 -19.90 4.05 -3.11
N ILE A 175 -20.01 4.97 -2.16
CA ILE A 175 -21.30 5.41 -1.62
C ILE A 175 -22.14 6.11 -2.68
N ILE A 176 -21.54 7.05 -3.43
CA ILE A 176 -22.24 7.79 -4.50
C ILE A 176 -22.77 6.81 -5.56
N HIS A 177 -21.97 5.82 -5.91
CA HIS A 177 -22.30 4.82 -6.94
C HIS A 177 -22.85 3.49 -6.38
N ARG A 178 -23.36 3.47 -5.14
CA ARG A 178 -23.81 2.24 -4.44
C ARG A 178 -24.81 1.38 -5.24
N LYS A 179 -25.70 2.00 -6.02
CA LYS A 179 -26.69 1.28 -6.84
C LYS A 179 -26.04 0.48 -7.97
N GLU A 180 -24.92 0.93 -8.48
CA GLU A 180 -24.19 0.29 -9.58
C GLU A 180 -23.28 -0.82 -9.04
N VAL A 181 -22.63 -0.58 -7.91
CA VAL A 181 -21.89 -1.62 -7.19
C VAL A 181 -22.78 -2.83 -6.90
N SER A 182 -23.99 -2.60 -6.41
CA SER A 182 -24.96 -3.69 -6.16
C SER A 182 -25.31 -4.48 -7.42
N LYS A 183 -25.43 -3.84 -8.58
CA LYS A 183 -25.66 -4.53 -9.86
C LYS A 183 -24.44 -5.36 -10.26
N THR A 184 -23.23 -4.79 -10.21
CA THR A 184 -21.98 -5.46 -10.57
C THR A 184 -21.73 -6.68 -9.65
N THR A 185 -22.00 -6.53 -8.36
CA THR A 185 -21.86 -7.63 -7.39
C THR A 185 -22.86 -8.76 -7.69
N LYS A 186 -24.10 -8.44 -8.06
CA LYS A 186 -25.07 -9.46 -8.49
C LYS A 186 -24.62 -10.22 -9.74
N TYR A 187 -24.04 -9.55 -10.72
CA TYR A 187 -23.48 -10.21 -11.91
C TYR A 187 -22.28 -11.12 -11.54
N LEU A 188 -21.43 -10.69 -10.62
CA LEU A 188 -20.29 -11.51 -10.17
C LEU A 188 -20.68 -12.73 -9.35
N LEU A 189 -21.81 -12.68 -8.63
CA LEU A 189 -22.34 -13.80 -7.84
C LEU A 189 -23.22 -14.74 -8.65
N SER A 190 -23.62 -14.36 -9.88
CA SER A 190 -24.42 -15.22 -10.78
C SER A 190 -23.59 -16.12 -11.69
N PHE A 191 -22.27 -16.10 -11.57
CA PHE A 191 -21.31 -17.02 -12.17
C PHE A 191 -20.67 -17.92 -11.10
#